data_681968a421872e879ff01e3c0990a0b8
#
_entry.id   681968a421872e879ff01e3c0990a0b8
#
_cell.length_a   1.000
_cell.length_b   1.000
_cell.length_c   1.000
_cell.angle_alpha   90.00
_cell.angle_beta   90.00
_cell.angle_gamma   90.00
#
_symmetry.space_group_name_H-M   'P 1'
#
loop_
_entity.id
_entity.type
_entity.pdbx_description
1 polymer ?
#
loop_
_entity_poly.entity_id
_entity_poly.type
_entity_poly.pdbx_seq_one_letter_code
_entity_poly.pdbx_strand_id
1 'polypeptide(L)'
;MSDDFELPPTESAVGGRIATGVVHGEAPDTAASRSIESMTAGSTPPGKPKRASLRQVFRSMPILVKFAAIWLVGVVGLAIYAKLDTSVFNGSLPLQDPNLQLNNFNAATGEFGTGEPIEGPSASNWLGTDALARDTFARIAHGAWVSLTVAIVSVLFGIVVGGFLGTLVGFVRGRTETMIMSVIDVILAFPALVLLLALVAIFEVRDLLVISGVIGFLSIPAYTRVARANSLAISNREFVLAARSIGTKQRKI
;
A
#
# COMPACT_ATOMS: atom_id res chain seq x y z
N MET A 1 2.45 28.56 -64.58
CA MET A 1 3.02 27.27 -64.92
C MET A 1 2.09 26.25 -64.28
N SER A 2 1.12 25.90 -65.11
CA SER A 2 0.01 24.99 -64.84
C SER A 2 0.48 23.59 -65.08
N ASP A 3 0.26 22.69 -64.13
CA ASP A 3 0.32 21.26 -64.39
C ASP A 3 -1.00 20.62 -63.99
N ASP A 4 -1.65 20.16 -65.02
CA ASP A 4 -2.95 19.50 -65.04
C ASP A 4 -2.86 18.10 -64.42
N PHE A 5 -3.75 17.83 -63.46
CA PHE A 5 -3.95 16.50 -62.96
C PHE A 5 -5.24 15.94 -63.56
N GLU A 6 -5.07 15.13 -64.61
CA GLU A 6 -6.16 14.37 -65.28
C GLU A 6 -6.67 13.22 -64.41
N LEU A 7 -8.00 13.16 -64.25
CA LEU A 7 -8.72 12.03 -63.68
C LEU A 7 -9.03 11.03 -64.79
N PRO A 8 -8.88 9.69 -64.55
CA PRO A 8 -9.26 8.70 -65.54
C PRO A 8 -10.80 8.52 -65.61
N PRO A 9 -11.31 8.13 -66.79
CA PRO A 9 -12.73 8.16 -67.09
C PRO A 9 -13.51 7.04 -66.43
N THR A 10 -14.74 7.37 -66.00
CA THR A 10 -15.78 6.45 -65.56
C THR A 10 -16.32 5.64 -66.73
N GLU A 11 -16.18 4.34 -66.64
CA GLU A 11 -16.81 3.40 -67.58
C GLU A 11 -18.20 3.00 -67.08
N SER A 12 -19.19 3.30 -67.90
CA SER A 12 -20.60 3.05 -67.67
C SER A 12 -21.02 1.65 -68.14
N ALA A 13 -21.93 1.08 -67.40
CA ALA A 13 -23.04 0.23 -67.79
C ALA A 13 -22.76 -1.07 -68.57
N VAL A 14 -23.08 -2.21 -67.90
CA VAL A 14 -23.79 -3.30 -68.58
C VAL A 14 -24.80 -3.91 -67.62
N GLY A 15 -26.08 -3.82 -67.99
CA GLY A 15 -27.16 -4.52 -67.32
C GLY A 15 -27.11 -6.00 -67.62
N GLY A 16 -27.20 -6.81 -66.56
CA GLY A 16 -27.26 -8.24 -66.61
C GLY A 16 -28.35 -8.83 -65.69
N ARG A 17 -29.32 -9.43 -66.28
CA ARG A 17 -30.55 -10.09 -65.82
C ARG A 17 -30.41 -10.79 -64.47
N ILE A 18 -31.38 -10.54 -63.59
CA ILE A 18 -31.62 -11.31 -62.37
C ILE A 18 -32.20 -12.66 -62.78
N ALA A 19 -31.42 -13.72 -62.67
CA ALA A 19 -31.87 -15.10 -62.70
C ALA A 19 -32.17 -15.57 -61.28
N THR A 20 -33.45 -15.73 -60.94
CA THR A 20 -33.93 -16.41 -59.74
C THR A 20 -33.64 -17.91 -59.85
N GLY A 21 -32.51 -18.35 -59.37
CA GLY A 21 -32.18 -19.74 -59.15
C GLY A 21 -32.24 -20.05 -57.66
N VAL A 22 -33.27 -20.77 -57.23
CA VAL A 22 -33.29 -21.39 -55.89
C VAL A 22 -32.25 -22.51 -55.92
N VAL A 23 -31.09 -22.23 -55.38
CA VAL A 23 -30.07 -23.24 -55.09
C VAL A 23 -30.29 -23.72 -53.66
N HIS A 24 -30.80 -24.96 -53.52
CA HIS A 24 -30.59 -25.74 -52.32
C HIS A 24 -29.09 -25.96 -52.21
N GLY A 25 -28.44 -25.08 -51.49
CA GLY A 25 -27.02 -25.19 -51.15
C GLY A 25 -26.87 -25.93 -49.85
N GLU A 26 -26.42 -27.17 -49.90
CA GLU A 26 -25.65 -27.80 -48.84
C GLU A 26 -24.61 -26.77 -48.34
N ALA A 27 -24.63 -26.48 -47.04
CA ALA A 27 -23.62 -25.65 -46.43
C ALA A 27 -22.23 -26.27 -46.70
N PRO A 28 -21.28 -25.53 -47.25
CA PRO A 28 -19.95 -26.08 -47.49
C PRO A 28 -19.33 -26.40 -46.13
N ASP A 29 -19.14 -27.67 -45.87
CA ASP A 29 -18.33 -28.20 -44.78
C ASP A 29 -16.87 -27.81 -45.07
N THR A 30 -16.60 -26.53 -44.91
CA THR A 30 -15.31 -25.93 -45.22
C THR A 30 -14.31 -26.24 -44.14
N ALA A 31 -13.11 -26.63 -44.54
CA ALA A 31 -11.95 -26.84 -43.66
C ALA A 31 -11.75 -25.70 -42.65
N ALA A 32 -12.30 -24.51 -42.93
CA ALA A 32 -12.32 -23.35 -42.06
C ALA A 32 -13.21 -23.52 -40.80
N SER A 33 -14.40 -24.16 -40.95
CA SER A 33 -15.27 -24.41 -39.78
C SER A 33 -14.65 -25.46 -38.85
N ARG A 34 -14.00 -26.47 -39.38
CA ARG A 34 -13.27 -27.47 -38.57
C ARG A 34 -12.04 -26.87 -37.88
N SER A 35 -11.36 -25.92 -38.53
CA SER A 35 -10.24 -25.20 -37.91
C SER A 35 -10.69 -24.30 -36.77
N ILE A 36 -11.84 -23.66 -36.88
CA ILE A 36 -12.42 -22.83 -35.80
C ILE A 36 -12.90 -23.71 -34.65
N GLU A 37 -13.56 -24.84 -34.91
CA GLU A 37 -13.95 -25.79 -33.87
C GLU A 37 -12.76 -26.43 -33.16
N SER A 38 -11.68 -26.74 -33.86
CA SER A 38 -10.47 -27.28 -33.25
C SER A 38 -9.72 -26.24 -32.39
N MET A 39 -9.77 -24.97 -32.77
CA MET A 39 -9.22 -23.87 -31.97
C MET A 39 -10.06 -23.58 -30.71
N THR A 40 -11.38 -23.75 -30.76
CA THR A 40 -12.27 -23.57 -29.61
C THR A 40 -12.32 -24.78 -28.69
N ALA A 41 -12.15 -25.98 -29.20
CA ALA A 41 -12.13 -27.22 -28.41
C ALA A 41 -10.90 -27.36 -27.48
N GLY A 42 -9.82 -26.62 -27.76
CA GLY A 42 -8.59 -26.60 -26.94
C GLY A 42 -8.55 -25.57 -25.80
N SER A 43 -9.49 -24.63 -25.75
CA SER A 43 -9.54 -23.62 -24.70
C SER A 43 -10.46 -24.05 -23.56
N THR A 44 -9.99 -24.97 -22.73
CA THR A 44 -10.58 -25.14 -21.39
C THR A 44 -10.53 -23.79 -20.70
N PRO A 45 -11.69 -23.22 -20.25
CA PRO A 45 -11.65 -21.95 -19.52
C PRO A 45 -10.71 -22.10 -18.33
N PRO A 46 -9.86 -21.10 -18.05
CA PRO A 46 -8.93 -21.17 -16.93
C PRO A 46 -9.73 -21.45 -15.65
N GLY A 47 -9.51 -22.65 -15.08
CA GLY A 47 -10.18 -23.09 -13.86
C GLY A 47 -10.01 -22.01 -12.80
N LYS A 48 -11.08 -21.68 -12.06
CA LYS A 48 -11.04 -20.70 -10.98
C LYS A 48 -9.80 -20.98 -10.12
N PRO A 49 -8.96 -19.97 -9.84
CA PRO A 49 -7.75 -20.18 -9.06
C PRO A 49 -8.15 -20.79 -7.70
N LYS A 50 -7.70 -22.03 -7.45
CA LYS A 50 -7.90 -22.68 -6.15
C LYS A 50 -7.26 -21.76 -5.11
N ARG A 51 -8.05 -21.24 -4.17
CA ARG A 51 -7.52 -20.45 -3.05
C ARG A 51 -6.53 -21.34 -2.31
N ALA A 52 -5.25 -21.05 -2.46
CA ALA A 52 -4.20 -21.76 -1.75
C ALA A 52 -4.45 -21.60 -0.24
N SER A 53 -4.47 -22.70 0.49
CA SER A 53 -4.55 -22.67 1.96
C SER A 53 -3.33 -21.91 2.50
N LEU A 54 -3.53 -21.09 3.55
CA LEU A 54 -2.43 -20.37 4.22
C LEU A 54 -1.25 -21.30 4.56
N ARG A 55 -1.55 -22.56 4.93
CA ARG A 55 -0.52 -23.58 5.16
C ARG A 55 0.29 -23.93 3.92
N GLN A 56 -0.34 -23.99 2.74
CA GLN A 56 0.34 -24.27 1.46
C GLN A 56 1.23 -23.08 1.06
N VAL A 57 0.73 -21.85 1.21
CA VAL A 57 1.49 -20.63 0.96
C VAL A 57 2.71 -20.57 1.88
N PHE A 58 2.54 -20.78 3.18
CA PHE A 58 3.64 -20.78 4.15
C PHE A 58 4.67 -21.88 3.87
N ARG A 59 4.22 -23.05 3.41
CA ARG A 59 5.11 -24.19 3.12
C ARG A 59 5.96 -23.94 1.87
N SER A 60 5.46 -23.22 0.89
CA SER A 60 6.17 -22.87 -0.36
C SER A 60 7.10 -21.67 -0.24
N MET A 61 7.05 -20.90 0.88
CA MET A 61 7.92 -19.74 1.07
C MET A 61 9.37 -20.16 1.32
N PRO A 62 10.36 -19.38 0.80
CA PRO A 62 11.76 -19.53 1.15
C PRO A 62 11.98 -19.47 2.66
N ILE A 63 13.00 -20.16 3.17
CA ILE A 63 13.28 -20.22 4.61
C ILE A 63 13.52 -18.84 5.22
N LEU A 64 14.14 -17.94 4.46
CA LEU A 64 14.39 -16.55 4.88
C LEU A 64 13.07 -15.79 5.14
N VAL A 65 12.08 -15.98 4.27
CA VAL A 65 10.75 -15.33 4.41
C VAL A 65 10.00 -15.88 5.62
N LYS A 66 10.12 -17.18 5.89
CA LYS A 66 9.54 -17.78 7.11
C LYS A 66 10.15 -17.19 8.36
N PHE A 67 11.48 -17.07 8.39
CA PHE A 67 12.18 -16.47 9.51
C PHE A 67 11.76 -15.02 9.73
N ALA A 68 11.72 -14.21 8.69
CA ALA A 68 11.27 -12.83 8.75
C ALA A 68 9.80 -12.70 9.23
N ALA A 69 8.92 -13.59 8.77
CA ALA A 69 7.51 -13.62 9.20
C ALA A 69 7.37 -13.98 10.70
N ILE A 70 8.11 -14.98 11.17
CA ILE A 70 8.12 -15.38 12.58
C ILE A 70 8.67 -14.24 13.43
N TRP A 71 9.77 -13.62 13.03
CA TRP A 71 10.34 -12.45 13.70
C TRP A 71 9.36 -11.31 13.82
N LEU A 72 8.70 -10.95 12.71
CA LEU A 72 7.69 -9.88 12.70
C LEU A 72 6.52 -10.18 13.64
N VAL A 73 6.00 -11.42 13.60
CA VAL A 73 4.93 -11.86 14.52
C VAL A 73 5.40 -11.80 15.98
N GLY A 74 6.66 -12.16 16.25
CA GLY A 74 7.27 -12.05 17.57
C GLY A 74 7.32 -10.60 18.08
N VAL A 75 7.79 -9.67 17.24
CA VAL A 75 7.84 -8.24 17.59
C VAL A 75 6.45 -7.65 17.83
N VAL A 76 5.48 -7.98 16.96
CA VAL A 76 4.08 -7.55 17.14
C VAL A 76 3.48 -8.14 18.40
N GLY A 77 3.72 -9.43 18.67
CA GLY A 77 3.28 -10.10 19.89
C GLY A 77 3.86 -9.45 21.15
N LEU A 78 5.15 -9.15 21.15
CA LEU A 78 5.83 -8.46 22.25
C LEU A 78 5.25 -7.05 22.49
N ALA A 79 4.99 -6.31 21.43
CA ALA A 79 4.39 -4.98 21.51
C ALA A 79 2.97 -5.04 22.10
N ILE A 80 2.15 -5.99 21.66
CA ILE A 80 0.80 -6.19 22.20
C ILE A 80 0.87 -6.60 23.67
N TYR A 81 1.79 -7.51 24.02
CA TYR A 81 2.00 -7.94 25.40
C TYR A 81 2.34 -6.76 26.32
N ALA A 82 3.29 -5.90 25.91
CA ALA A 82 3.67 -4.71 26.68
C ALA A 82 2.50 -3.72 26.84
N LYS A 83 1.66 -3.57 25.79
CA LYS A 83 0.49 -2.69 25.85
C LYS A 83 -0.60 -3.25 26.77
N LEU A 84 -0.84 -4.55 26.74
CA LEU A 84 -1.81 -5.21 27.63
C LEU A 84 -1.40 -5.09 29.09
N ASP A 85 -0.11 -5.27 29.39
CA ASP A 85 0.41 -5.10 30.74
C ASP A 85 0.09 -3.72 31.32
N THR A 86 0.39 -2.65 30.58
CA THR A 86 0.14 -1.28 31.03
C THR A 86 -1.34 -0.88 31.03
N SER A 87 -2.16 -1.42 30.12
CA SER A 87 -3.54 -0.95 29.92
C SER A 87 -4.59 -1.77 30.62
N VAL A 88 -4.36 -3.08 30.79
CA VAL A 88 -5.36 -4.04 31.33
C VAL A 88 -4.93 -4.59 32.66
N PHE A 89 -3.65 -4.89 32.81
CA PHE A 89 -3.12 -5.57 33.99
C PHE A 89 -2.43 -4.63 35.01
N ASN A 90 -2.42 -3.30 34.74
CA ASN A 90 -1.81 -2.29 35.61
C ASN A 90 -0.38 -2.65 36.08
N GLY A 91 0.44 -3.22 35.20
CA GLY A 91 1.80 -3.65 35.54
C GLY A 91 1.88 -4.91 36.42
N SER A 92 0.85 -5.74 36.44
CA SER A 92 0.84 -6.98 37.22
C SER A 92 1.49 -8.17 36.50
N LEU A 93 1.77 -8.04 35.20
CA LEU A 93 2.56 -9.00 34.46
C LEU A 93 4.07 -8.82 34.79
N PRO A 94 4.92 -9.82 34.55
CA PRO A 94 6.34 -9.76 34.87
C PRO A 94 7.16 -8.87 33.92
N LEU A 95 6.59 -7.75 33.48
CA LEU A 95 7.27 -6.75 32.68
C LEU A 95 7.44 -5.49 33.51
N GLN A 96 8.68 -5.07 33.74
CA GLN A 96 8.98 -3.90 34.54
C GLN A 96 8.56 -2.61 33.82
N ASP A 97 8.31 -1.53 34.57
CA ASP A 97 8.12 -0.20 34.00
C ASP A 97 9.39 0.19 33.20
N PRO A 98 9.26 0.53 31.91
CA PRO A 98 10.40 0.86 31.06
C PRO A 98 11.18 2.10 31.51
N ASN A 99 10.61 2.94 32.38
CA ASN A 99 11.22 4.15 32.92
C ASN A 99 11.72 3.97 34.36
N LEU A 100 11.41 2.85 34.99
CA LEU A 100 11.86 2.57 36.36
C LEU A 100 13.38 2.43 36.39
N GLN A 101 14.04 3.30 37.12
CA GLN A 101 15.46 3.18 37.43
C GLN A 101 15.62 2.32 38.66
N LEU A 102 16.24 1.16 38.51
CA LEU A 102 16.36 0.14 39.56
C LEU A 102 17.28 0.57 40.73
N ASN A 103 18.04 1.63 40.53
CA ASN A 103 18.93 2.23 41.55
C ASN A 103 18.34 3.49 42.22
N ASN A 104 17.11 3.89 41.87
CA ASN A 104 16.49 5.06 42.50
C ASN A 104 16.06 4.79 43.95
N PHE A 105 15.99 5.86 44.73
CA PHE A 105 15.42 5.83 46.06
C PHE A 105 13.93 5.53 46.01
N ASN A 106 13.53 4.47 46.70
CA ASN A 106 12.13 4.12 46.86
C ASN A 106 11.57 4.72 48.15
N ALA A 107 10.76 5.76 48.02
CA ALA A 107 10.18 6.46 49.19
C ALA A 107 9.24 5.56 50.02
N ALA A 108 8.71 4.48 49.47
CA ALA A 108 7.83 3.56 50.18
C ALA A 108 8.59 2.60 51.08
N THR A 109 9.80 2.19 50.68
CA THR A 109 10.65 1.29 51.47
C THR A 109 11.76 1.97 52.23
N GLY A 110 12.05 3.25 51.91
CA GLY A 110 13.13 4.02 52.49
C GLY A 110 14.54 3.62 52.05
N GLU A 111 14.64 2.78 50.99
CA GLU A 111 15.90 2.22 50.52
C GLU A 111 16.16 2.60 49.06
N PHE A 112 17.44 2.61 48.68
CA PHE A 112 17.84 2.70 47.29
C PHE A 112 17.71 1.29 46.65
N GLY A 113 17.26 1.24 45.39
CA GLY A 113 17.27 0.04 44.62
C GLY A 113 18.69 -0.51 44.40
N THR A 114 18.82 -1.80 44.24
CA THR A 114 20.10 -2.53 44.10
C THR A 114 20.54 -2.72 42.65
N GLY A 115 19.78 -2.19 41.68
CA GLY A 115 20.15 -2.32 40.26
C GLY A 115 21.39 -1.50 39.91
N GLU A 116 22.32 -2.11 39.18
CA GLU A 116 23.52 -1.43 38.69
C GLU A 116 23.33 -0.99 37.23
N PRO A 117 23.96 0.16 36.83
CA PRO A 117 24.07 0.54 35.44
C PRO A 117 24.89 -0.48 34.65
N ILE A 118 24.42 -0.81 33.43
CA ILE A 118 25.12 -1.72 32.50
C ILE A 118 25.36 -3.12 33.12
N GLU A 119 24.41 -3.58 33.91
CA GLU A 119 24.42 -4.96 34.42
C GLU A 119 24.14 -5.95 33.29
N GLY A 120 24.86 -7.07 33.29
CA GLY A 120 24.66 -8.15 32.33
C GLY A 120 23.30 -8.85 32.50
N PRO A 121 22.93 -9.74 31.54
CA PRO A 121 21.72 -10.54 31.65
C PRO A 121 21.62 -11.33 32.95
N SER A 122 20.47 -11.22 33.62
CA SER A 122 20.16 -11.89 34.87
C SER A 122 18.74 -12.51 34.88
N ALA A 123 18.39 -13.25 35.92
CA ALA A 123 17.04 -13.81 36.04
C ALA A 123 15.95 -12.74 36.19
N SER A 124 16.29 -11.58 36.76
CA SER A 124 15.42 -10.42 36.92
C SER A 124 15.40 -9.51 35.70
N ASN A 125 16.53 -9.38 35.02
CA ASN A 125 16.73 -8.51 33.86
C ASN A 125 17.27 -9.33 32.69
N TRP A 126 16.40 -9.89 31.85
CA TRP A 126 16.77 -10.87 30.81
C TRP A 126 17.78 -10.35 29.80
N LEU A 127 17.76 -9.07 29.48
CA LEU A 127 18.73 -8.39 28.59
C LEU A 127 19.64 -7.43 29.34
N GLY A 128 19.70 -7.54 30.68
CA GLY A 128 20.48 -6.64 31.52
C GLY A 128 19.87 -5.25 31.63
N THR A 129 20.64 -4.31 32.16
CA THR A 129 20.23 -2.92 32.38
C THR A 129 20.97 -1.97 31.45
N ASP A 130 20.35 -0.81 31.21
CA ASP A 130 20.98 0.29 30.45
C ASP A 130 21.85 1.19 31.38
N ALA A 131 22.42 2.25 30.81
CA ALA A 131 23.26 3.22 31.52
C ALA A 131 22.54 3.96 32.67
N LEU A 132 21.24 3.89 32.75
CA LEU A 132 20.41 4.46 33.81
C LEU A 132 19.82 3.39 34.73
N ALA A 133 20.39 2.18 34.76
CA ALA A 133 19.89 1.03 35.51
C ALA A 133 18.42 0.70 35.24
N ARG A 134 17.95 0.80 33.99
CA ARG A 134 16.59 0.44 33.57
C ARG A 134 16.60 -0.89 32.84
N ASP A 135 15.58 -1.70 32.99
CA ASP A 135 15.47 -2.98 32.30
C ASP A 135 15.40 -2.80 30.76
N THR A 136 16.40 -3.33 30.07
CA THR A 136 16.52 -3.24 28.63
C THR A 136 15.40 -4.01 27.91
N PHE A 137 14.97 -5.16 28.43
CA PHE A 137 13.90 -5.96 27.82
C PHE A 137 12.55 -5.23 27.88
N ALA A 138 12.20 -4.67 29.02
CA ALA A 138 10.98 -3.88 29.19
C ALA A 138 10.96 -2.67 28.24
N ARG A 139 12.09 -2.01 28.09
CA ARG A 139 12.23 -0.87 27.16
C ARG A 139 12.06 -1.27 25.70
N ILE A 140 12.62 -2.40 25.28
CA ILE A 140 12.43 -2.91 23.91
C ILE A 140 10.96 -3.26 23.69
N ALA A 141 10.31 -3.93 24.63
CA ALA A 141 8.91 -4.32 24.50
C ALA A 141 7.97 -3.11 24.37
N HIS A 142 8.12 -2.11 25.25
CA HIS A 142 7.33 -0.89 25.18
C HIS A 142 7.69 -0.02 23.97
N GLY A 143 8.99 0.05 23.61
CA GLY A 143 9.46 0.72 22.40
C GLY A 143 8.89 0.12 21.12
N ALA A 144 8.73 -1.20 21.07
CA ALA A 144 8.08 -1.88 19.95
C ALA A 144 6.62 -1.42 19.78
N TRP A 145 5.86 -1.28 20.88
CA TRP A 145 4.50 -0.74 20.82
C TRP A 145 4.46 0.69 20.27
N VAL A 146 5.32 1.56 20.79
CA VAL A 146 5.42 2.95 20.33
C VAL A 146 5.74 3.00 18.84
N SER A 147 6.77 2.26 18.41
CA SER A 147 7.19 2.22 17.00
C SER A 147 6.11 1.70 16.07
N LEU A 148 5.40 0.63 16.44
CA LEU A 148 4.28 0.09 15.66
C LEU A 148 3.12 1.08 15.58
N THR A 149 2.78 1.74 16.69
CA THR A 149 1.71 2.75 16.70
C THR A 149 2.05 3.91 15.76
N VAL A 150 3.26 4.45 15.85
CA VAL A 150 3.72 5.52 14.95
C VAL A 150 3.67 5.06 13.50
N ALA A 151 4.20 3.88 13.19
CA ALA A 151 4.24 3.36 11.83
C ALA A 151 2.82 3.18 11.25
N ILE A 152 1.92 2.51 11.99
CA ILE A 152 0.55 2.24 11.52
C ILE A 152 -0.23 3.53 11.33
N VAL A 153 -0.23 4.43 12.30
CA VAL A 153 -0.98 5.68 12.24
C VAL A 153 -0.47 6.57 11.10
N SER A 154 0.86 6.73 10.98
CA SER A 154 1.46 7.54 9.93
C SER A 154 1.19 6.99 8.53
N VAL A 155 1.33 5.69 8.35
CA VAL A 155 1.06 5.03 7.05
C VAL A 155 -0.41 5.12 6.69
N LEU A 156 -1.32 4.83 7.61
CA LEU A 156 -2.77 4.94 7.36
C LEU A 156 -3.17 6.37 6.99
N PHE A 157 -2.67 7.36 7.74
CA PHE A 157 -2.94 8.76 7.45
C PHE A 157 -2.41 9.15 6.06
N GLY A 158 -1.15 8.80 5.77
CA GLY A 158 -0.52 9.05 4.46
C GLY A 158 -1.25 8.38 3.30
N ILE A 159 -1.64 7.10 3.45
CA ILE A 159 -2.37 6.36 2.41
C ILE A 159 -3.79 6.93 2.22
N VAL A 160 -4.53 7.21 3.28
CA VAL A 160 -5.90 7.72 3.17
C VAL A 160 -5.91 9.08 2.50
N VAL A 161 -5.11 10.02 3.00
CA VAL A 161 -5.09 11.39 2.47
C VAL A 161 -4.37 11.43 1.12
N GLY A 162 -3.16 10.90 1.03
CA GLY A 162 -2.36 10.92 -0.19
C GLY A 162 -2.96 10.04 -1.29
N GLY A 163 -3.49 8.87 -0.94
CA GLY A 163 -4.19 7.98 -1.87
C GLY A 163 -5.44 8.63 -2.45
N PHE A 164 -6.26 9.27 -1.62
CA PHE A 164 -7.42 10.02 -2.07
C PHE A 164 -7.04 11.17 -3.00
N LEU A 165 -6.09 12.02 -2.59
CA LEU A 165 -5.61 13.15 -3.40
C LEU A 165 -5.03 12.65 -4.73
N GLY A 166 -4.19 11.63 -4.71
CA GLY A 166 -3.56 11.09 -5.93
C GLY A 166 -4.56 10.47 -6.89
N THR A 167 -5.54 9.74 -6.37
CA THR A 167 -6.62 9.19 -7.20
C THR A 167 -7.47 10.30 -7.82
N LEU A 168 -7.84 11.30 -7.02
CA LEU A 168 -8.60 12.46 -7.48
C LEU A 168 -7.85 13.20 -8.60
N VAL A 169 -6.59 13.50 -8.38
CA VAL A 169 -5.72 14.23 -9.33
C VAL A 169 -5.55 13.43 -10.64
N GLY A 170 -5.31 12.13 -10.54
CA GLY A 170 -5.16 11.27 -11.73
C GLY A 170 -6.45 11.12 -12.55
N PHE A 171 -7.62 11.32 -11.92
CA PHE A 171 -8.91 11.22 -12.59
C PHE A 171 -9.39 12.55 -13.18
N VAL A 172 -9.28 13.67 -12.41
CA VAL A 172 -9.83 14.98 -12.81
C VAL A 172 -9.00 15.65 -13.91
N ARG A 173 -7.68 15.47 -13.89
CA ARG A 173 -6.72 16.09 -14.84
C ARG A 173 -6.86 17.62 -14.99
N GLY A 174 -5.92 18.25 -15.67
CA GLY A 174 -5.95 19.67 -16.00
C GLY A 174 -5.48 20.60 -14.87
N ARG A 175 -6.08 21.80 -14.74
CA ARG A 175 -5.63 22.84 -13.81
C ARG A 175 -5.63 22.39 -12.34
N THR A 176 -6.62 21.62 -11.92
CA THR A 176 -6.70 21.07 -10.54
C THR A 176 -5.54 20.13 -10.25
N GLU A 177 -5.19 19.29 -11.20
CA GLU A 177 -4.01 18.43 -11.12
C GLU A 177 -2.75 19.25 -10.90
N THR A 178 -2.53 20.28 -11.74
CA THR A 178 -1.35 21.13 -11.65
C THR A 178 -1.26 21.82 -10.30
N MET A 179 -2.37 22.39 -9.79
CA MET A 179 -2.40 23.08 -8.50
C MET A 179 -2.05 22.13 -7.33
N ILE A 180 -2.69 20.97 -7.26
CA ILE A 180 -2.43 20.01 -6.18
C ILE A 180 -0.99 19.51 -6.27
N MET A 181 -0.50 19.16 -7.47
CA MET A 181 0.88 18.69 -7.63
C MET A 181 1.90 19.77 -7.30
N SER A 182 1.63 21.05 -7.60
CA SER A 182 2.50 22.15 -7.18
C SER A 182 2.61 22.27 -5.67
N VAL A 183 1.50 22.10 -4.92
CA VAL A 183 1.54 22.09 -3.45
C VAL A 183 2.37 20.90 -2.94
N ILE A 184 2.19 19.71 -3.53
CA ILE A 184 2.98 18.52 -3.21
C ILE A 184 4.48 18.77 -3.46
N ASP A 185 4.81 19.43 -4.56
CA ASP A 185 6.21 19.72 -4.93
C ASP A 185 6.83 20.76 -3.98
N VAL A 186 6.05 21.74 -3.50
CA VAL A 186 6.51 22.68 -2.46
C VAL A 186 6.83 21.95 -1.15
N ILE A 187 5.99 21.01 -0.71
CA ILE A 187 6.29 20.21 0.50
C ILE A 187 7.59 19.43 0.32
N LEU A 188 7.80 18.84 -0.86
CA LEU A 188 8.99 18.05 -1.17
C LEU A 188 10.26 18.88 -1.41
N ALA A 189 10.13 20.19 -1.60
CA ALA A 189 11.29 21.09 -1.71
C ALA A 189 12.03 21.22 -0.37
N PHE A 190 11.36 20.96 0.75
CA PHE A 190 11.99 20.97 2.07
C PHE A 190 12.61 19.61 2.38
N PRO A 191 13.81 19.58 2.98
CA PRO A 191 14.35 18.35 3.54
C PRO A 191 13.39 17.79 4.61
N ALA A 192 12.93 16.54 4.43
CA ALA A 192 11.87 15.96 5.25
C ALA A 192 12.17 16.02 6.76
N LEU A 193 13.42 15.76 7.16
CA LEU A 193 13.83 15.83 8.56
C LEU A 193 13.74 17.26 9.12
N VAL A 194 14.14 18.26 8.34
CA VAL A 194 14.09 19.68 8.77
C VAL A 194 12.64 20.11 8.94
N LEU A 195 11.79 19.74 7.99
CA LEU A 195 10.35 20.06 8.07
C LEU A 195 9.69 19.34 9.24
N LEU A 196 10.06 18.08 9.51
CA LEU A 196 9.58 17.33 10.67
C LEU A 196 9.92 18.04 11.97
N LEU A 197 11.21 18.39 12.16
CA LEU A 197 11.67 19.07 13.38
C LEU A 197 11.00 20.44 13.55
N ALA A 198 10.84 21.19 12.45
CA ALA A 198 10.14 22.49 12.51
C ALA A 198 8.68 22.33 12.94
N LEU A 199 7.94 21.35 12.36
CA LEU A 199 6.55 21.11 12.73
C LEU A 199 6.40 20.64 14.18
N VAL A 200 7.28 19.75 14.64
CA VAL A 200 7.28 19.27 16.04
C VAL A 200 7.58 20.43 17.01
N ALA A 201 8.50 21.33 16.66
CA ALA A 201 8.84 22.48 17.47
C ALA A 201 7.72 23.53 17.51
N ILE A 202 7.10 23.85 16.37
CA ILE A 202 6.01 24.84 16.27
C ILE A 202 4.77 24.39 17.04
N PHE A 203 4.41 23.11 16.94
CA PHE A 203 3.22 22.58 17.59
C PHE A 203 3.47 22.10 19.03
N GLU A 204 4.70 22.20 19.54
CA GLU A 204 5.12 21.70 20.87
C GLU A 204 4.65 20.27 21.13
N VAL A 205 4.79 19.42 20.12
CA VAL A 205 4.17 18.10 20.07
C VAL A 205 4.79 17.19 21.12
N ARG A 206 3.98 16.75 22.08
CA ARG A 206 4.37 15.76 23.13
C ARG A 206 3.56 14.47 23.03
N ASP A 207 2.45 14.50 22.31
CA ASP A 207 1.57 13.35 22.14
C ASP A 207 2.02 12.44 20.97
N LEU A 208 2.01 11.12 21.22
CA LEU A 208 2.43 10.11 20.24
C LEU A 208 1.57 10.14 18.96
N LEU A 209 0.27 10.37 19.10
CA LEU A 209 -0.64 10.39 17.96
C LEU A 209 -0.40 11.63 17.08
N VAL A 210 -0.10 12.76 17.69
CA VAL A 210 0.21 13.99 16.95
C VAL A 210 1.53 13.88 16.23
N ILE A 211 2.58 13.31 16.85
CA ILE A 211 3.85 12.99 16.17
C ILE A 211 3.60 12.07 14.98
N SER A 212 2.80 11.02 15.17
CA SER A 212 2.43 10.09 14.11
C SER A 212 1.70 10.79 12.95
N GLY A 213 0.81 11.73 13.27
CA GLY A 213 0.11 12.55 12.29
C GLY A 213 1.05 13.45 11.48
N VAL A 214 2.03 14.08 12.13
CA VAL A 214 3.06 14.90 11.46
C VAL A 214 3.91 14.05 10.51
N ILE A 215 4.35 12.86 10.93
CA ILE A 215 5.09 11.93 10.07
C ILE A 215 4.21 11.46 8.90
N GLY A 216 2.94 11.16 9.17
CA GLY A 216 1.96 10.80 8.16
C GLY A 216 1.72 11.92 7.14
N PHE A 217 1.66 13.18 7.59
CA PHE A 217 1.56 14.34 6.72
C PHE A 217 2.74 14.44 5.75
N LEU A 218 3.96 14.23 6.22
CA LEU A 218 5.16 14.21 5.38
C LEU A 218 5.19 13.04 4.39
N SER A 219 4.40 12.00 4.64
CA SER A 219 4.27 10.84 3.75
C SER A 219 3.23 11.06 2.63
N ILE A 220 2.31 12.03 2.77
CA ILE A 220 1.26 12.34 1.78
C ILE A 220 1.82 12.49 0.35
N PRO A 221 2.90 13.26 0.10
CA PRO A 221 3.43 13.44 -1.23
C PRO A 221 3.79 12.15 -1.95
N ALA A 222 4.44 11.22 -1.24
CA ALA A 222 4.84 9.93 -1.80
C ALA A 222 3.62 9.10 -2.23
N TYR A 223 2.62 8.97 -1.34
CA TYR A 223 1.39 8.22 -1.64
C TYR A 223 0.55 8.89 -2.73
N THR A 224 0.51 10.23 -2.77
CA THR A 224 -0.18 10.99 -3.81
C THR A 224 0.41 10.69 -5.20
N ARG A 225 1.73 10.68 -5.34
CA ARG A 225 2.39 10.38 -6.60
C ARG A 225 2.13 8.94 -7.07
N VAL A 226 2.21 7.96 -6.17
CA VAL A 226 1.94 6.56 -6.49
C VAL A 226 0.47 6.35 -6.89
N ALA A 227 -0.46 6.90 -6.11
CA ALA A 227 -1.89 6.78 -6.40
C ALA A 227 -2.26 7.47 -7.72
N ARG A 228 -1.69 8.65 -8.01
CA ARG A 228 -1.85 9.34 -9.28
C ARG A 228 -1.37 8.49 -10.46
N ALA A 229 -0.18 7.92 -10.37
CA ALA A 229 0.37 7.07 -11.44
C ALA A 229 -0.54 5.86 -11.73
N ASN A 230 -1.03 5.19 -10.69
CA ASN A 230 -1.97 4.08 -10.81
C ASN A 230 -3.31 4.51 -11.39
N SER A 231 -3.86 5.65 -10.97
CA SER A 231 -5.11 6.20 -11.49
C SER A 231 -5.00 6.53 -12.97
N LEU A 232 -3.89 7.12 -13.41
CA LEU A 232 -3.61 7.39 -14.82
C LEU A 232 -3.50 6.10 -15.65
N ALA A 233 -2.81 5.09 -15.13
CA ALA A 233 -2.68 3.79 -15.81
C ALA A 233 -4.05 3.10 -16.00
N ILE A 234 -4.92 3.14 -14.97
CA ILE A 234 -6.27 2.56 -15.04
C ILE A 234 -7.16 3.38 -15.99
N SER A 235 -7.09 4.71 -15.95
CA SER A 235 -7.93 5.59 -16.78
C SER A 235 -7.67 5.46 -18.28
N ASN A 236 -6.54 4.89 -18.69
CA ASN A 236 -6.16 4.65 -20.08
C ASN A 236 -6.45 3.21 -20.55
N ARG A 237 -7.07 2.36 -19.73
CA ARG A 237 -7.41 1.00 -20.12
C ARG A 237 -8.58 0.98 -21.10
N GLU A 238 -8.59 -0.02 -21.99
CA GLU A 238 -9.56 -0.18 -23.07
C GLU A 238 -11.02 -0.16 -22.59
N PHE A 239 -11.32 -0.79 -21.47
CA PHE A 239 -12.68 -0.81 -20.92
C PHE A 239 -13.15 0.59 -20.47
N VAL A 240 -12.23 1.44 -19.98
CA VAL A 240 -12.54 2.84 -19.61
C VAL A 240 -12.80 3.67 -20.87
N LEU A 241 -12.00 3.47 -21.92
CA LEU A 241 -12.18 4.12 -23.21
C LEU A 241 -13.50 3.71 -23.85
N ALA A 242 -13.83 2.41 -23.85
CA ALA A 242 -15.11 1.91 -24.32
C ALA A 242 -16.30 2.50 -23.55
N ALA A 243 -16.21 2.56 -22.21
CA ALA A 243 -17.25 3.20 -21.39
C ALA A 243 -17.44 4.68 -21.70
N ARG A 244 -16.37 5.41 -21.99
CA ARG A 244 -16.44 6.82 -22.43
C ARG A 244 -17.08 6.96 -23.81
N SER A 245 -16.75 6.07 -24.76
CA SER A 245 -17.30 6.10 -26.12
C SER A 245 -18.81 5.91 -26.16
N ILE A 246 -19.39 5.14 -25.24
CA ILE A 246 -20.85 4.98 -25.08
C ILE A 246 -21.51 6.08 -24.22
N GLY A 247 -20.77 7.16 -23.88
CA GLY A 247 -21.31 8.32 -23.17
C GLY A 247 -21.50 8.13 -21.65
N THR A 248 -20.85 7.15 -21.04
CA THR A 248 -20.94 6.97 -19.59
C THR A 248 -20.36 8.19 -18.85
N LYS A 249 -21.13 8.73 -17.88
CA LYS A 249 -20.69 9.89 -17.09
C LYS A 249 -19.42 9.56 -16.29
N GLN A 250 -18.49 10.48 -16.24
CA GLN A 250 -17.19 10.35 -15.60
C GLN A 250 -17.25 9.89 -14.11
N ARG A 251 -18.35 10.19 -13.42
CA ARG A 251 -18.60 9.72 -12.02
C ARG A 251 -18.93 8.23 -11.88
N LYS A 252 -19.25 7.55 -13.00
CA LYS A 252 -19.66 6.12 -12.99
C LYS A 252 -18.57 5.20 -13.54
N ILE A 253 -17.50 5.77 -14.05
CA ILE A 253 -16.29 5.10 -14.52
C ILE A 253 -15.25 5.08 -13.41
#